data_02cab51908389cbf430931e0fd25d5ae
#
_entry.id   02cab51908389cbf430931e0fd25d5ae
#
_cell.length_a   1.000
_cell.length_b   1.000
_cell.length_c   1.000
_cell.angle_alpha   90.00
_cell.angle_beta   90.00
_cell.angle_gamma   90.00
#
_symmetry.space_group_name_H-M   'P 1'
#
loop_
_entity.id
_entity.type
_entity.pdbx_description
1 polymer ?
#
loop_
_entity_poly.entity_id
_entity_poly.type
_entity_poly.pdbx_seq_one_letter_code
_entity_poly.pdbx_strand_id
1 'polypeptide(L)'
;MKHLLPILLTLLLLSSCVNQSGTNNNKQLETNTCICENDFCDYCVEVVSISDGDTFRGLTKDNEEIKFRIYGIDAPEKYQAFGNKSQQYLSSLIFRKTVGIKVQSTDHFDRQVVWVYTPDKKNVAAEMLKAGMAWHFKKYDKSKEYAALEVEARLRRLGLWIDKNPIAPWNFRRNNPRR
;
A
#
# COMPACT_ATOMS: atom_id res chain seq x y z
N MET A 1 -63.04 -9.82 -65.75
CA MET A 1 -63.97 -10.16 -64.69
C MET A 1 -63.10 -10.56 -63.48
N LYS A 2 -63.36 -10.02 -62.36
CA LYS A 2 -62.87 -10.22 -60.97
C LYS A 2 -62.00 -9.08 -60.48
N HIS A 3 -62.64 -8.33 -59.66
CA HIS A 3 -62.17 -7.17 -58.91
C HIS A 3 -61.17 -7.55 -57.85
N LEU A 4 -60.05 -6.83 -57.75
CA LEU A 4 -59.19 -6.89 -56.57
C LEU A 4 -59.24 -5.57 -55.83
N LEU A 5 -59.69 -5.60 -54.64
CA LEU A 5 -59.73 -4.53 -53.64
C LEU A 5 -58.37 -4.29 -53.07
N PRO A 6 -57.85 -3.06 -52.96
CA PRO A 6 -56.60 -2.87 -52.20
C PRO A 6 -56.90 -2.72 -50.71
N ILE A 7 -56.23 -3.53 -49.92
CA ILE A 7 -56.19 -3.44 -48.46
C ILE A 7 -55.28 -2.30 -48.07
N LEU A 8 -55.88 -1.27 -47.48
CA LEU A 8 -55.14 -0.13 -46.90
C LEU A 8 -54.50 -0.56 -45.58
N LEU A 9 -53.18 -0.76 -45.57
CA LEU A 9 -52.42 -1.10 -44.38
C LEU A 9 -51.95 0.20 -43.68
N THR A 10 -52.63 0.61 -42.63
CA THR A 10 -52.25 1.74 -41.77
C THR A 10 -51.05 1.38 -40.94
N LEU A 11 -49.90 1.98 -41.25
CA LEU A 11 -48.68 1.81 -40.51
C LEU A 11 -48.72 2.71 -39.26
N LEU A 12 -48.96 2.14 -38.09
CA LEU A 12 -48.83 2.80 -36.79
C LEU A 12 -47.34 2.99 -36.48
N LEU A 13 -46.85 4.20 -36.57
CA LEU A 13 -45.53 4.58 -36.09
C LEU A 13 -45.56 4.65 -34.57
N LEU A 14 -45.12 3.58 -33.92
CA LEU A 14 -44.78 3.59 -32.50
C LEU A 14 -43.41 4.28 -32.34
N SER A 15 -43.45 5.53 -31.90
CA SER A 15 -42.29 6.29 -31.47
C SER A 15 -41.76 5.66 -30.17
N SER A 16 -40.74 4.78 -30.27
CA SER A 16 -40.01 4.28 -29.11
C SER A 16 -39.05 5.37 -28.66
N CYS A 17 -39.38 6.04 -27.57
CA CYS A 17 -38.42 6.84 -26.81
C CYS A 17 -37.32 5.90 -26.30
N VAL A 18 -36.17 5.89 -26.97
CA VAL A 18 -34.94 5.30 -26.45
C VAL A 18 -34.47 6.18 -25.30
N ASN A 19 -34.75 5.74 -24.10
CA ASN A 19 -34.14 6.29 -22.90
C ASN A 19 -32.65 5.99 -22.97
N GLN A 20 -31.81 6.94 -23.29
CA GLN A 20 -30.37 6.83 -23.14
C GLN A 20 -30.08 6.82 -21.65
N SER A 21 -29.90 5.62 -21.13
CA SER A 21 -29.34 5.37 -19.81
C SER A 21 -27.96 5.99 -19.80
N GLY A 22 -27.82 7.09 -19.06
CA GLY A 22 -26.52 7.68 -18.77
C GLY A 22 -25.57 6.60 -18.25
N THR A 23 -24.44 6.47 -18.91
CA THR A 23 -23.29 5.75 -18.38
C THR A 23 -22.90 6.40 -17.07
N ASN A 24 -23.37 5.85 -15.98
CA ASN A 24 -22.85 6.13 -14.65
C ASN A 24 -21.39 5.69 -14.66
N ASN A 25 -20.49 6.63 -14.92
CA ASN A 25 -19.12 6.57 -14.50
C ASN A 25 -19.12 6.57 -12.95
N ASN A 26 -19.48 5.46 -12.37
CA ASN A 26 -19.10 5.13 -11.00
C ASN A 26 -17.59 4.92 -11.02
N LYS A 27 -16.85 6.04 -11.04
CA LYS A 27 -15.53 6.11 -10.46
C LYS A 27 -15.78 5.75 -9.00
N GLN A 28 -15.56 4.48 -8.68
CA GLN A 28 -15.67 3.94 -7.33
C GLN A 28 -14.79 4.84 -6.47
N LEU A 29 -15.45 5.72 -5.73
CA LEU A 29 -14.85 6.43 -4.63
C LEU A 29 -14.48 5.30 -3.67
N GLU A 30 -13.21 4.87 -3.70
CA GLU A 30 -12.68 3.96 -2.68
C GLU A 30 -12.98 4.64 -1.35
N THR A 31 -13.98 4.13 -0.66
CA THR A 31 -14.37 4.66 0.64
C THR A 31 -13.16 4.48 1.54
N ASN A 32 -12.61 5.57 2.05
CA ASN A 32 -11.56 5.61 3.08
C ASN A 32 -12.09 5.04 4.41
N THR A 33 -12.62 3.82 4.35
CA THR A 33 -13.17 3.14 5.52
C THR A 33 -12.01 2.54 6.30
N CYS A 34 -11.95 2.85 7.58
CA CYS A 34 -10.99 2.25 8.49
C CYS A 34 -11.20 0.73 8.57
N ILE A 35 -10.12 -0.03 8.40
CA ILE A 35 -10.15 -1.51 8.37
C ILE A 35 -10.01 -2.14 9.77
N CYS A 36 -9.88 -1.32 10.84
CA CYS A 36 -9.69 -1.76 12.21
C CYS A 36 -11.00 -2.29 12.83
N GLU A 37 -11.49 -3.41 12.28
CA GLU A 37 -12.61 -4.16 12.83
C GLU A 37 -12.09 -5.35 13.64
N ASN A 38 -12.80 -5.71 14.73
CA ASN A 38 -12.52 -6.90 15.55
C ASN A 38 -11.06 -6.97 16.07
N ASP A 39 -10.54 -5.87 16.62
CA ASP A 39 -9.20 -5.78 17.23
C ASP A 39 -8.01 -6.10 16.30
N PHE A 40 -8.26 -6.07 14.97
CA PHE A 40 -7.22 -6.33 13.97
C PHE A 40 -6.12 -5.27 14.00
N CYS A 41 -6.46 -4.01 14.25
CA CYS A 41 -5.55 -2.89 14.43
C CYS A 41 -6.13 -1.91 15.47
N ASP A 42 -5.29 -1.01 15.99
CA ASP A 42 -5.69 -0.10 17.05
C ASP A 42 -6.48 1.10 16.50
N TYR A 43 -6.04 1.64 15.35
CA TYR A 43 -6.70 2.76 14.66
C TYR A 43 -6.23 2.85 13.19
N CYS A 44 -6.84 3.77 12.45
CA CYS A 44 -6.47 4.06 11.07
C CYS A 44 -5.93 5.46 10.91
N VAL A 45 -5.04 5.64 9.90
CA VAL A 45 -4.52 6.94 9.48
C VAL A 45 -4.53 7.07 7.97
N GLU A 46 -4.73 8.29 7.47
CA GLU A 46 -4.45 8.61 6.07
C GLU A 46 -2.96 8.92 5.91
N VAL A 47 -2.28 8.21 5.02
CA VAL A 47 -0.84 8.40 4.79
C VAL A 47 -0.59 9.64 3.94
N VAL A 48 0.07 10.64 4.51
CA VAL A 48 0.31 11.96 3.88
C VAL A 48 1.72 12.17 3.37
N SER A 49 2.71 11.45 3.90
CA SER A 49 4.08 11.50 3.37
C SER A 49 4.87 10.23 3.65
N ILE A 50 5.84 9.93 2.79
CA ILE A 50 6.77 8.80 2.90
C ILE A 50 8.19 9.38 3.00
N SER A 51 8.89 9.13 4.11
CA SER A 51 10.25 9.64 4.34
C SER A 51 11.31 8.76 3.67
N ASP A 52 11.18 7.44 3.84
CA ASP A 52 12.05 6.40 3.30
C ASP A 52 11.27 5.07 3.18
N GLY A 53 11.95 3.95 2.99
CA GLY A 53 11.29 2.64 2.77
C GLY A 53 10.65 2.01 4.01
N ASP A 54 10.71 2.63 5.19
CA ASP A 54 10.13 2.10 6.42
C ASP A 54 9.62 3.18 7.40
N THR A 55 9.64 4.45 6.97
CA THR A 55 9.20 5.60 7.78
C THR A 55 8.24 6.47 6.98
N PHE A 56 7.09 6.79 7.58
CA PHE A 56 6.06 7.62 6.95
C PHE A 56 5.35 8.51 7.98
N ARG A 57 4.48 9.41 7.51
CA ARG A 57 3.58 10.22 8.33
C ARG A 57 2.15 9.99 7.90
N GLY A 58 1.26 9.97 8.87
CA GLY A 58 -0.17 9.82 8.65
C GLY A 58 -0.97 10.78 9.52
N LEU A 59 -2.15 11.15 9.04
CA LEU A 59 -3.14 11.93 9.76
C LEU A 59 -4.16 11.00 10.40
N THR A 60 -4.42 11.20 11.68
CA THR A 60 -5.54 10.57 12.39
C THR A 60 -6.88 11.19 11.95
N LYS A 61 -8.00 10.59 12.38
CA LYS A 61 -9.33 11.18 12.19
C LYS A 61 -9.48 12.57 12.82
N ASP A 62 -8.67 12.88 13.84
CA ASP A 62 -8.67 14.16 14.56
C ASP A 62 -7.67 15.17 13.94
N ASN A 63 -7.13 14.88 12.73
CA ASN A 63 -6.13 15.66 12.01
C ASN A 63 -4.79 15.82 12.76
N GLU A 64 -4.47 14.90 13.65
CA GLU A 64 -3.15 14.84 14.26
C GLU A 64 -2.16 14.13 13.34
N GLU A 65 -1.04 14.78 13.03
CA GLU A 65 0.05 14.19 12.22
C GLU A 65 1.00 13.39 13.11
N ILE A 66 1.09 12.10 12.86
CA ILE A 66 1.96 11.17 13.60
C ILE A 66 3.03 10.61 12.66
N LYS A 67 4.25 10.46 13.19
CA LYS A 67 5.37 9.81 12.50
C LYS A 67 5.48 8.35 12.89
N PHE A 68 5.53 7.49 11.89
CA PHE A 68 5.53 6.04 12.04
C PHE A 68 6.82 5.40 11.54
N ARG A 69 7.24 4.33 12.21
CA ARG A 69 8.32 3.42 11.81
C ARG A 69 7.76 2.01 11.70
N ILE A 70 7.88 1.39 10.55
CA ILE A 70 7.36 0.04 10.34
C ILE A 70 8.20 -0.95 11.15
N TYR A 71 7.53 -1.78 11.97
CA TYR A 71 8.15 -2.78 12.83
C TYR A 71 8.72 -3.95 12.03
N GLY A 72 9.81 -4.51 12.52
CA GLY A 72 10.40 -5.77 12.05
C GLY A 72 11.23 -5.67 10.78
N ILE A 73 11.26 -4.52 10.09
CA ILE A 73 12.08 -4.30 8.89
C ILE A 73 13.04 -3.13 9.06
N ASP A 74 14.09 -3.11 8.22
CA ASP A 74 15.01 -1.99 8.08
C ASP A 74 15.28 -1.77 6.58
N ALA A 75 14.83 -0.64 6.05
CA ALA A 75 14.93 -0.31 4.64
C ALA A 75 16.24 0.43 4.32
N PRO A 76 16.76 0.32 3.09
CA PRO A 76 17.91 1.12 2.68
C PRO A 76 17.67 2.62 2.89
N GLU A 77 18.68 3.31 3.43
CA GLU A 77 18.66 4.76 3.64
C GLU A 77 18.49 5.52 2.31
N LYS A 78 17.96 6.73 2.35
CA LYS A 78 17.66 7.54 1.16
C LYS A 78 18.83 7.63 0.16
N TYR A 79 20.06 7.75 0.65
CA TYR A 79 21.29 7.85 -0.17
C TYR A 79 22.02 6.52 -0.32
N GLN A 80 21.46 5.44 0.14
CA GLN A 80 21.97 4.10 -0.04
C GLN A 80 21.45 3.52 -1.36
N ALA A 81 22.19 2.56 -1.94
CA ALA A 81 21.67 1.78 -3.07
C ALA A 81 20.29 1.19 -2.71
N PHE A 82 19.35 1.27 -3.65
CA PHE A 82 17.94 0.90 -3.48
C PHE A 82 17.10 1.77 -2.52
N GLY A 83 17.63 2.79 -1.84
CA GLY A 83 16.86 3.65 -0.94
C GLY A 83 15.66 4.30 -1.61
N ASN A 84 15.85 4.95 -2.76
CA ASN A 84 14.76 5.57 -3.52
C ASN A 84 13.74 4.52 -4.04
N LYS A 85 14.19 3.33 -4.47
CA LYS A 85 13.29 2.25 -4.93
C LYS A 85 12.45 1.71 -3.78
N SER A 86 13.05 1.54 -2.60
CA SER A 86 12.35 1.13 -1.39
C SER A 86 11.28 2.15 -0.98
N GLN A 87 11.62 3.44 -0.96
CA GLN A 87 10.67 4.52 -0.70
C GLN A 87 9.51 4.53 -1.72
N GLN A 88 9.81 4.41 -3.01
CA GLN A 88 8.79 4.37 -4.07
C GLN A 88 7.87 3.15 -3.93
N TYR A 89 8.42 1.99 -3.58
CA TYR A 89 7.63 0.79 -3.38
C TYR A 89 6.69 0.94 -2.17
N LEU A 90 7.20 1.42 -1.03
CA LEU A 90 6.34 1.73 0.12
C LEU A 90 5.24 2.75 -0.27
N SER A 91 5.60 3.79 -1.01
CA SER A 91 4.64 4.78 -1.51
C SER A 91 3.54 4.14 -2.35
N SER A 92 3.86 3.21 -3.23
CA SER A 92 2.86 2.50 -4.04
C SER A 92 1.89 1.65 -3.20
N LEU A 93 2.34 1.14 -2.07
CA LEU A 93 1.52 0.36 -1.16
C LEU A 93 0.55 1.23 -0.36
N ILE A 94 1.02 2.37 0.21
CA ILE A 94 0.27 3.06 1.26
C ILE A 94 0.04 4.57 1.03
N PHE A 95 0.73 5.24 0.12
CA PHE A 95 0.60 6.69 -0.02
C PHE A 95 -0.81 7.12 -0.44
N ARG A 96 -1.38 8.12 0.26
CA ARG A 96 -2.77 8.61 0.10
C ARG A 96 -3.85 7.54 0.33
N LYS A 97 -3.53 6.51 1.09
CA LYS A 97 -4.50 5.49 1.50
C LYS A 97 -4.74 5.57 3.00
N THR A 98 -5.91 5.15 3.43
CA THR A 98 -6.22 4.90 4.83
C THR A 98 -5.69 3.51 5.18
N VAL A 99 -4.74 3.44 6.11
CA VAL A 99 -4.09 2.20 6.54
C VAL A 99 -4.40 1.90 8.00
N GLY A 100 -4.46 0.61 8.35
CA GLY A 100 -4.60 0.17 9.72
C GLY A 100 -3.25 0.18 10.44
N ILE A 101 -3.25 0.69 11.67
CA ILE A 101 -2.08 0.81 12.54
C ILE A 101 -2.28 -0.08 13.77
N LYS A 102 -1.29 -0.94 14.04
CA LYS A 102 -1.18 -1.66 15.31
C LYS A 102 0.12 -1.26 15.99
N VAL A 103 0.01 -0.61 17.14
CA VAL A 103 1.16 -0.01 17.85
C VAL A 103 1.93 -1.09 18.59
N GLN A 104 3.25 -1.11 18.43
CA GLN A 104 4.16 -1.95 19.21
C GLN A 104 4.81 -1.18 20.35
N SER A 105 5.31 0.04 20.07
CA SER A 105 6.02 0.89 21.02
C SER A 105 6.21 2.30 20.44
N THR A 106 6.81 3.20 21.24
CA THR A 106 7.34 4.47 20.74
C THR A 106 8.86 4.43 20.88
N ASP A 107 9.59 4.92 19.87
CA ASP A 107 11.05 4.97 19.91
C ASP A 107 11.57 6.31 20.44
N HIS A 108 12.89 6.41 20.63
CA HIS A 108 13.55 7.60 21.17
C HIS A 108 13.58 8.81 20.20
N PHE A 109 13.06 8.66 18.99
CA PHE A 109 12.85 9.75 18.02
C PHE A 109 11.39 10.18 17.97
N ASP A 110 10.58 9.79 18.94
CA ASP A 110 9.15 10.06 19.02
C ASP A 110 8.35 9.53 17.82
N ARG A 111 8.80 8.39 17.25
CA ARG A 111 8.05 7.67 16.22
C ARG A 111 7.29 6.53 16.85
N GLN A 112 6.05 6.35 16.45
CA GLN A 112 5.35 5.10 16.76
C GLN A 112 5.90 3.96 15.91
N VAL A 113 6.38 2.92 16.56
CA VAL A 113 6.83 1.68 15.92
C VAL A 113 5.62 0.77 15.79
N VAL A 114 5.26 0.41 14.55
CA VAL A 114 3.93 -0.14 14.24
C VAL A 114 3.97 -1.28 13.22
N TRP A 115 3.02 -2.21 13.32
CA TRP A 115 2.57 -2.97 12.17
C TRP A 115 1.58 -2.11 11.36
N VAL A 116 1.70 -2.17 10.04
CA VAL A 116 0.88 -1.40 9.10
C VAL A 116 0.16 -2.38 8.18
N TYR A 117 -1.13 -2.13 7.99
CA TYR A 117 -1.96 -2.95 7.11
C TYR A 117 -2.64 -2.09 6.05
N THR A 118 -2.52 -2.53 4.81
CA THR A 118 -3.20 -1.90 3.67
C THR A 118 -4.73 -2.04 3.77
N PRO A 119 -5.52 -1.28 2.98
CA PRO A 119 -6.99 -1.43 2.96
C PRO A 119 -7.47 -2.86 2.69
N ASP A 120 -6.72 -3.64 1.92
CA ASP A 120 -6.96 -5.07 1.66
C ASP A 120 -6.32 -6.01 2.70
N LYS A 121 -6.01 -5.49 3.89
CA LYS A 121 -5.50 -6.20 5.07
C LYS A 121 -4.14 -6.91 4.88
N LYS A 122 -3.34 -6.52 3.90
CA LYS A 122 -1.97 -7.03 3.74
C LYS A 122 -1.02 -6.36 4.72
N ASN A 123 -0.13 -7.14 5.32
CA ASN A 123 0.95 -6.64 6.17
C ASN A 123 2.01 -5.96 5.30
N VAL A 124 2.21 -4.66 5.50
CA VAL A 124 3.14 -3.85 4.68
C VAL A 124 4.59 -4.29 4.84
N ALA A 125 5.03 -4.65 6.06
CA ALA A 125 6.38 -5.17 6.28
C ALA A 125 6.62 -6.47 5.49
N ALA A 126 5.64 -7.38 5.48
CA ALA A 126 5.71 -8.61 4.70
C ALA A 126 5.81 -8.34 3.19
N GLU A 127 5.04 -7.38 2.66
CA GLU A 127 5.10 -7.00 1.25
C GLU A 127 6.46 -6.37 0.88
N MET A 128 7.02 -5.52 1.76
CA MET A 128 8.37 -4.96 1.58
C MET A 128 9.45 -6.06 1.52
N LEU A 129 9.37 -7.07 2.40
CA LEU A 129 10.31 -8.20 2.42
C LEU A 129 10.16 -9.08 1.17
N LYS A 130 8.93 -9.44 0.79
CA LYS A 130 8.63 -10.23 -0.43
C LYS A 130 9.20 -9.58 -1.69
N ALA A 131 9.10 -8.27 -1.80
CA ALA A 131 9.61 -7.51 -2.93
C ALA A 131 11.14 -7.30 -2.89
N GLY A 132 11.81 -7.69 -1.81
CA GLY A 132 13.23 -7.42 -1.59
C GLY A 132 13.53 -5.93 -1.45
N MET A 133 12.60 -5.14 -0.87
CA MET A 133 12.76 -3.70 -0.68
C MET A 133 13.20 -3.32 0.73
N ALA A 134 13.27 -4.29 1.65
CA ALA A 134 13.76 -4.12 3.01
C ALA A 134 14.51 -5.36 3.49
N TRP A 135 15.26 -5.20 4.57
CA TRP A 135 15.87 -6.27 5.35
C TRP A 135 14.96 -6.64 6.51
N HIS A 136 14.91 -7.94 6.87
CA HIS A 136 14.34 -8.37 8.14
C HIS A 136 15.26 -7.90 9.29
N PHE A 137 14.74 -7.04 10.17
CA PHE A 137 15.53 -6.48 11.26
C PHE A 137 15.54 -7.40 12.48
N LYS A 138 16.30 -8.48 12.37
CA LYS A 138 16.37 -9.61 13.34
C LYS A 138 16.76 -9.19 14.76
N LYS A 139 17.30 -7.99 14.97
CA LYS A 139 17.58 -7.47 16.31
C LYS A 139 16.28 -7.25 17.12
N TYR A 140 15.21 -6.81 16.45
CA TYR A 140 13.95 -6.45 17.10
C TYR A 140 12.83 -7.46 16.83
N ASP A 141 12.85 -8.11 15.68
CA ASP A 141 11.85 -9.11 15.30
C ASP A 141 12.48 -10.50 15.11
N LYS A 142 11.82 -11.54 15.66
CA LYS A 142 12.25 -12.93 15.58
C LYS A 142 11.29 -13.79 14.77
N SER A 143 10.38 -13.17 14.03
CA SER A 143 9.38 -13.83 13.23
C SER A 143 10.02 -14.79 12.22
N LYS A 144 9.59 -16.04 12.24
CA LYS A 144 9.97 -17.03 11.23
C LYS A 144 9.41 -16.68 9.86
N GLU A 145 8.24 -16.05 9.83
CA GLU A 145 7.58 -15.60 8.59
C GLU A 145 8.45 -14.55 7.88
N TYR A 146 8.84 -13.47 8.58
CA TYR A 146 9.68 -12.42 7.97
C TYR A 146 11.04 -12.96 7.54
N ALA A 147 11.63 -13.87 8.33
CA ALA A 147 12.88 -14.54 7.97
C ALA A 147 12.73 -15.34 6.67
N ALA A 148 11.63 -16.08 6.51
CA ALA A 148 11.36 -16.88 5.30
C ALA A 148 11.14 -15.98 4.07
N LEU A 149 10.39 -14.88 4.22
CA LEU A 149 10.16 -13.91 3.13
C LEU A 149 11.45 -13.27 2.65
N GLU A 150 12.34 -12.87 3.57
CA GLU A 150 13.67 -12.36 3.21
C GLU A 150 14.49 -13.42 2.47
N VAL A 151 14.51 -14.66 2.93
CA VAL A 151 15.25 -15.77 2.28
C VAL A 151 14.72 -16.01 0.87
N GLU A 152 13.41 -16.04 0.69
CA GLU A 152 12.80 -16.22 -0.63
C GLU A 152 13.17 -15.07 -1.59
N ALA A 153 13.08 -13.82 -1.14
CA ALA A 153 13.45 -12.66 -1.94
C ALA A 153 14.92 -12.71 -2.35
N ARG A 154 15.82 -13.15 -1.45
CA ARG A 154 17.25 -13.35 -1.74
C ARG A 154 17.49 -14.43 -2.79
N LEU A 155 16.88 -15.61 -2.63
CA LEU A 155 17.00 -16.73 -3.57
C LEU A 155 16.53 -16.34 -4.98
N ARG A 156 15.45 -15.56 -5.07
CA ARG A 156 14.89 -15.06 -6.33
C ARG A 156 15.59 -13.79 -6.84
N ARG A 157 16.58 -13.26 -6.12
CA ARG A 157 17.32 -12.03 -6.45
C ARG A 157 16.40 -10.84 -6.70
N LEU A 158 15.37 -10.67 -5.89
CA LEU A 158 14.40 -9.58 -6.00
C LEU A 158 14.93 -8.29 -5.36
N GLY A 159 14.53 -7.15 -5.92
CA GLY A 159 14.83 -5.84 -5.37
C GLY A 159 16.31 -5.62 -5.08
N LEU A 160 16.65 -5.28 -3.84
CA LEU A 160 18.02 -5.03 -3.37
C LEU A 160 18.94 -6.27 -3.47
N TRP A 161 18.35 -7.48 -3.53
CA TRP A 161 19.09 -8.74 -3.60
C TRP A 161 19.65 -9.05 -5.00
N ILE A 162 19.38 -8.20 -6.00
CA ILE A 162 20.09 -8.28 -7.31
C ILE A 162 21.56 -7.87 -7.18
N ASP A 163 21.87 -7.03 -6.18
CA ASP A 163 23.24 -6.69 -5.82
C ASP A 163 23.95 -7.94 -5.30
N LYS A 164 25.20 -8.15 -5.73
CA LYS A 164 26.03 -9.27 -5.27
C LYS A 164 26.47 -9.11 -3.82
N ASN A 165 26.63 -7.85 -3.37
CA ASN A 165 27.12 -7.50 -2.04
C ASN A 165 26.23 -6.41 -1.40
N PRO A 166 24.95 -6.71 -1.12
CA PRO A 166 24.05 -5.71 -0.58
C PRO A 166 24.47 -5.32 0.84
N ILE A 167 24.55 -4.02 1.10
CA ILE A 167 24.93 -3.48 2.41
C ILE A 167 23.67 -3.34 3.25
N ALA A 168 23.68 -3.89 4.46
CA ALA A 168 22.55 -3.72 5.38
C ALA A 168 22.47 -2.26 5.88
N PRO A 169 21.25 -1.69 6.08
CA PRO A 169 21.08 -0.29 6.46
C PRO A 169 21.80 0.09 7.76
N TRP A 170 21.81 -0.78 8.77
CA TRP A 170 22.55 -0.55 10.02
C TRP A 170 24.06 -0.49 9.82
N ASN A 171 24.63 -1.23 8.86
CA ASN A 171 26.04 -1.14 8.49
C ASN A 171 26.32 0.15 7.70
N PHE A 172 25.40 0.51 6.80
CA PHE A 172 25.50 1.76 6.05
C PHE A 172 25.51 2.97 6.99
N ARG A 173 24.60 3.04 7.98
CA ARG A 173 24.56 4.10 9.01
C ARG A 173 25.85 4.16 9.83
N ARG A 174 26.40 3.01 10.23
CA ARG A 174 27.66 2.95 10.98
C ARG A 174 28.84 3.53 10.21
N ASN A 175 28.88 3.26 8.91
CA ASN A 175 29.96 3.72 8.03
C ASN A 175 29.76 5.18 7.53
N ASN A 176 28.55 5.69 7.63
CA ASN A 176 28.16 7.05 7.21
C ASN A 176 27.40 7.77 8.36
N PRO A 177 28.06 8.08 9.47
CA PRO A 177 27.41 8.75 10.59
C PRO A 177 26.89 10.13 10.13
N ARG A 178 25.67 10.47 10.55
CA ARG A 178 25.12 11.82 10.32
C ARG A 178 26.00 12.83 11.08
N ARG A 179 26.52 13.81 10.36
CA ARG A 179 27.25 14.95 10.94
C ARG A 179 26.29 15.91 11.60
#